data_482bcb5c3c3d2865a94b51e1d0338d28
#
_entry.id   482bcb5c3c3d2865a94b51e1d0338d28
#
_cell.length_a   1.000
_cell.length_b   1.000
_cell.length_c   1.000
_cell.angle_alpha   90.00
_cell.angle_beta   90.00
_cell.angle_gamma   90.00
#
_symmetry.space_group_name_H-M   'P 1'
#
loop_
_entity.id
_entity.type
_entity.pdbx_description
1 polymer ?
#
loop_
_entity_poly.entity_id
_entity_poly.type
_entity_poly.pdbx_seq_one_letter_code
_entity_poly.pdbx_strand_id
1 'polypeptide(L)'
;MSEYSEGEGWVSIGTNLGNGGRFPTKFDGNGYVVSNLYMNSTSGREALGLFGFCGGGCEIKNLGIEDVDITLNSGCGALAGYVEGATISNCYVKGGKISAGGDAGGIVGALAGYNNTTLITDCYSDVSVTSTRRAGGISGLMGNTIMRNCSSYSSIKSLTKEWGAGGITGGCYINDVPHGRNVQIENCQVFNVTEELAGVIVGALSHKEGVGILPLTITNCSYDSRYKGSAVGGELYGAVVLNNITTFEGQSFKSPFFQVGINGNEAGKIGYSMDLSLDGIELFGFLGEKQIGVESIDYYLKKIALKQTELGALENRLMSALEQIKVSYDNLVSTQSTIRDADIAEESSAYIRSQILQQASATLLAAANQSPSIALQLL
;
A
#
# COMPACT_ATOMS: atom_id res chain seq x y z
N MET A 1 -10.64 3.02 12.75
CA MET A 1 -10.80 4.14 11.77
C MET A 1 -12.22 4.26 11.23
N SER A 2 -12.97 3.17 11.04
CA SER A 2 -14.37 3.23 10.56
C SER A 2 -15.36 3.94 11.49
N GLU A 3 -15.04 4.13 12.75
CA GLU A 3 -15.85 4.89 13.71
C GLU A 3 -15.45 6.38 13.83
N TYR A 4 -14.35 6.75 13.16
CA TYR A 4 -13.88 8.12 13.15
C TYR A 4 -14.67 8.96 12.14
N SER A 5 -14.96 10.22 12.46
CA SER A 5 -15.66 11.15 11.57
C SER A 5 -17.02 10.62 11.07
N GLU A 6 -17.88 10.17 12.00
CA GLU A 6 -19.24 9.66 11.71
C GLU A 6 -19.25 8.46 10.70
N GLY A 7 -18.14 7.70 10.65
CA GLY A 7 -17.97 6.57 9.73
C GLY A 7 -17.28 6.93 8.40
N GLU A 8 -16.99 8.19 8.14
CA GLU A 8 -16.25 8.60 6.93
C GLU A 8 -14.74 8.29 7.01
N GLY A 9 -14.20 8.04 8.21
CA GLY A 9 -12.81 7.67 8.42
C GLY A 9 -11.86 8.87 8.45
N TRP A 10 -10.72 8.77 7.79
CA TRP A 10 -9.68 9.79 7.82
C TRP A 10 -10.12 11.10 7.15
N VAL A 11 -9.84 12.22 7.80
CA VAL A 11 -10.00 13.56 7.23
C VAL A 11 -8.66 13.99 6.65
N SER A 12 -8.62 14.26 5.35
CA SER A 12 -7.38 14.62 4.63
C SER A 12 -6.71 15.86 5.21
N ILE A 13 -5.39 15.80 5.30
CA ILE A 13 -4.57 16.95 5.68
C ILE A 13 -4.46 17.91 4.49
N GLY A 14 -4.89 19.15 4.64
CA GLY A 14 -4.88 20.14 3.57
C GLY A 14 -5.97 19.86 2.53
N THR A 15 -7.10 20.53 2.66
CA THR A 15 -8.23 20.46 1.73
C THR A 15 -8.32 21.77 0.93
N ASN A 16 -8.97 21.75 -0.24
CA ASN A 16 -9.15 22.95 -1.06
C ASN A 16 -10.34 23.83 -0.60
N LEU A 17 -10.97 23.50 0.54
CA LEU A 17 -12.12 24.23 1.07
C LEU A 17 -11.71 25.53 1.75
N GLY A 18 -11.71 26.63 0.99
CA GLY A 18 -11.60 27.98 1.55
C GLY A 18 -10.21 28.36 2.08
N ASN A 19 -10.06 29.53 2.57
CA ASN A 19 -8.91 30.34 2.97
C ASN A 19 -7.69 29.69 3.69
N GLY A 20 -7.31 28.46 3.46
CA GLY A 20 -6.15 27.87 4.12
C GLY A 20 -5.87 26.41 3.76
N GLY A 21 -6.56 25.88 2.77
CA GLY A 21 -6.67 24.46 2.58
C GLY A 21 -5.50 23.71 1.96
N ARG A 22 -4.54 24.35 1.33
CA ARG A 22 -3.42 23.62 0.68
C ARG A 22 -2.40 23.19 1.75
N PHE A 23 -1.87 21.98 1.59
CA PHE A 23 -0.70 21.55 2.34
C PHE A 23 0.57 22.13 1.70
N PRO A 24 1.18 23.19 2.27
CA PRO A 24 2.23 23.95 1.60
C PRO A 24 3.62 23.60 2.09
N THR A 25 3.77 22.60 2.96
CA THR A 25 4.99 22.36 3.71
C THR A 25 5.73 21.12 3.25
N LYS A 26 6.91 20.91 3.80
CA LYS A 26 7.70 19.71 3.59
C LYS A 26 7.31 18.66 4.62
N PHE A 27 7.08 17.45 4.16
CA PHE A 27 6.79 16.29 4.99
C PHE A 27 7.80 15.19 4.69
N ASP A 28 8.59 14.83 5.68
CA ASP A 28 9.50 13.69 5.62
C ASP A 28 8.92 12.57 6.49
N GLY A 29 8.47 11.49 5.87
CA GLY A 29 7.95 10.31 6.54
C GLY A 29 9.02 9.52 7.28
N ASN A 30 10.31 9.83 7.02
CA ASN A 30 11.48 9.20 7.67
C ASN A 30 11.42 7.66 7.66
N GLY A 31 10.84 7.08 6.60
CA GLY A 31 10.64 5.63 6.46
C GLY A 31 9.49 5.05 7.29
N TYR A 32 8.70 5.88 7.97
CA TYR A 32 7.52 5.40 8.68
C TYR A 32 6.39 5.00 7.73
N VAL A 33 5.48 4.20 8.25
CA VAL A 33 4.34 3.65 7.51
C VAL A 33 3.04 4.05 8.18
N VAL A 34 2.09 4.51 7.37
CA VAL A 34 0.68 4.68 7.77
C VAL A 34 -0.07 3.44 7.32
N SER A 35 -0.63 2.67 8.25
CA SER A 35 -1.36 1.45 7.94
C SER A 35 -2.86 1.59 8.16
N ASN A 36 -3.65 0.83 7.37
CA ASN A 36 -5.11 0.77 7.47
C ASN A 36 -5.77 2.16 7.29
N LEU A 37 -5.30 2.91 6.31
CA LEU A 37 -5.94 4.18 5.95
C LEU A 37 -7.35 3.91 5.41
N TYR A 38 -8.36 4.31 6.16
CA TYR A 38 -9.76 4.14 5.79
C TYR A 38 -10.41 5.49 5.48
N MET A 39 -11.09 5.57 4.33
CA MET A 39 -11.86 6.73 3.90
C MET A 39 -13.11 6.26 3.16
N ASN A 40 -14.27 6.75 3.57
CA ASN A 40 -15.54 6.43 2.93
C ASN A 40 -16.43 7.67 2.91
N SER A 41 -16.36 8.46 1.86
CA SER A 41 -17.17 9.68 1.75
C SER A 41 -17.92 9.73 0.43
N THR A 42 -19.20 10.07 0.55
CA THR A 42 -20.09 10.29 -0.59
C THR A 42 -20.23 11.76 -0.97
N SER A 43 -19.62 12.68 -0.21
CA SER A 43 -19.75 14.13 -0.35
C SER A 43 -19.04 14.76 -1.59
N GLY A 44 -18.61 13.99 -2.51
CA GLY A 44 -18.37 14.14 -3.95
C GLY A 44 -17.71 15.39 -4.54
N ARG A 45 -17.01 16.25 -3.79
CA ARG A 45 -16.48 17.50 -4.36
C ARG A 45 -14.97 17.69 -4.33
N GLU A 46 -14.23 16.84 -3.65
CA GLU A 46 -12.79 17.03 -3.44
C GLU A 46 -11.98 15.79 -3.75
N ALA A 47 -10.79 16.01 -4.30
CA ALA A 47 -9.81 14.95 -4.43
C ALA A 47 -9.15 14.72 -3.07
N LEU A 48 -9.23 13.52 -2.54
CA LEU A 48 -8.85 13.15 -1.17
C LEU A 48 -7.79 12.05 -1.14
N GLY A 49 -7.09 11.98 -0.02
CA GLY A 49 -6.05 11.01 0.31
C GLY A 49 -5.57 11.22 1.73
N LEU A 50 -4.42 10.70 2.12
CA LEU A 50 -3.79 11.08 3.39
C LEU A 50 -3.62 12.61 3.44
N PHE A 51 -3.13 13.17 2.33
CA PHE A 51 -3.13 14.61 2.04
C PHE A 51 -4.22 14.91 0.99
N GLY A 52 -4.98 15.97 1.18
CA GLY A 52 -6.01 16.36 0.22
C GLY A 52 -5.40 17.09 -0.97
N PHE A 53 -4.99 18.32 -0.78
CA PHE A 53 -4.38 19.17 -1.80
C PHE A 53 -2.94 19.55 -1.42
N CYS A 54 -1.99 19.14 -2.25
CA CYS A 54 -0.58 19.50 -2.11
C CYS A 54 -0.18 20.49 -3.22
N GLY A 55 0.32 21.66 -2.85
CA GLY A 55 0.67 22.67 -3.84
C GLY A 55 1.76 23.63 -3.37
N GLY A 56 2.24 24.46 -4.29
CA GLY A 56 3.09 25.60 -3.93
C GLY A 56 4.47 25.24 -3.37
N GLY A 57 5.15 24.22 -3.91
CA GLY A 57 6.49 23.81 -3.44
C GLY A 57 6.44 22.80 -2.26
N CYS A 58 5.30 22.18 -2.04
CA CYS A 58 5.17 21.04 -1.15
C CYS A 58 6.18 19.95 -1.51
N GLU A 59 6.75 19.30 -0.50
CA GLU A 59 7.64 18.15 -0.64
C GLU A 59 7.16 17.05 0.29
N ILE A 60 6.84 15.88 -0.26
CA ILE A 60 6.49 14.68 0.51
C ILE A 60 7.47 13.59 0.16
N LYS A 61 8.13 13.01 1.16
CA LYS A 61 9.12 11.97 0.91
C LYS A 61 9.19 10.92 2.01
N ASN A 62 9.77 9.76 1.64
CA ASN A 62 10.11 8.68 2.57
C ASN A 62 8.91 8.19 3.38
N LEU A 63 7.73 8.03 2.77
CA LEU A 63 6.51 7.61 3.43
C LEU A 63 5.92 6.36 2.77
N GLY A 64 5.61 5.36 3.60
CA GLY A 64 4.82 4.20 3.19
C GLY A 64 3.36 4.34 3.58
N ILE A 65 2.44 3.80 2.77
CA ILE A 65 1.04 3.61 3.12
C ILE A 65 0.68 2.16 2.84
N GLU A 66 0.14 1.46 3.84
CA GLU A 66 -0.18 0.03 3.71
C GLU A 66 -1.65 -0.24 4.06
N ASP A 67 -2.24 -1.23 3.34
CA ASP A 67 -3.58 -1.75 3.58
C ASP A 67 -4.67 -0.66 3.58
N VAL A 68 -4.76 0.06 2.45
CA VAL A 68 -5.75 1.14 2.28
C VAL A 68 -7.15 0.59 1.98
N ASP A 69 -8.18 1.23 2.51
CA ASP A 69 -9.58 1.03 2.12
C ASP A 69 -10.22 2.39 1.86
N ILE A 70 -10.19 2.82 0.60
CA ILE A 70 -10.65 4.14 0.19
C ILE A 70 -11.80 3.98 -0.78
N THR A 71 -12.96 4.56 -0.45
CA THR A 71 -14.14 4.62 -1.32
C THR A 71 -14.69 6.04 -1.33
N LEU A 72 -14.61 6.71 -2.49
CA LEU A 72 -14.96 8.13 -2.63
C LEU A 72 -15.74 8.37 -3.93
N ASN A 73 -16.69 9.30 -3.92
CA ASN A 73 -17.39 9.75 -5.14
C ASN A 73 -16.59 10.78 -5.96
N SER A 74 -15.44 11.19 -5.48
CA SER A 74 -14.51 12.14 -6.15
C SER A 74 -13.25 11.44 -6.64
N GLY A 75 -12.26 12.21 -7.10
CA GLY A 75 -10.91 11.71 -7.38
C GLY A 75 -10.15 11.42 -6.09
N CYS A 76 -9.26 10.42 -6.13
CA CYS A 76 -8.43 10.10 -4.97
C CYS A 76 -7.11 9.41 -5.32
N GLY A 77 -6.18 9.53 -4.38
CA GLY A 77 -4.98 8.71 -4.28
C GLY A 77 -4.69 8.42 -2.82
N ALA A 78 -4.02 7.31 -2.52
CA ALA A 78 -3.76 6.99 -1.12
C ALA A 78 -2.90 8.05 -0.42
N LEU A 79 -1.87 8.57 -1.10
CA LEU A 79 -1.00 9.61 -0.55
C LEU A 79 -1.63 11.00 -0.66
N ALA A 80 -2.06 11.39 -1.86
CA ALA A 80 -2.63 12.72 -2.09
C ALA A 80 -3.77 12.68 -3.11
N GLY A 81 -4.79 13.50 -2.84
CA GLY A 81 -5.90 13.64 -3.77
C GLY A 81 -5.53 14.45 -5.00
N TYR A 82 -4.95 15.63 -4.80
CA TYR A 82 -4.56 16.56 -5.85
C TYR A 82 -3.19 17.18 -5.58
N VAL A 83 -2.34 17.24 -6.60
CA VAL A 83 -0.98 17.74 -6.46
C VAL A 83 -0.66 18.74 -7.57
N GLU A 84 -0.13 19.90 -7.21
CA GLU A 84 0.25 20.98 -8.14
C GLU A 84 1.59 21.61 -7.77
N GLY A 85 2.60 21.49 -8.63
CA GLY A 85 3.91 22.12 -8.42
C GLY A 85 4.63 21.64 -7.15
N ALA A 86 4.52 20.36 -6.84
CA ALA A 86 5.09 19.72 -5.66
C ALA A 86 6.07 18.61 -6.06
N THR A 87 6.85 18.16 -5.09
CA THR A 87 7.74 17.01 -5.25
C THR A 87 7.28 15.87 -4.32
N ILE A 88 7.08 14.69 -4.91
CA ILE A 88 6.82 13.46 -4.19
C ILE A 88 7.95 12.48 -4.51
N SER A 89 8.65 12.00 -3.50
CA SER A 89 9.80 11.11 -3.69
C SER A 89 9.88 10.01 -2.67
N ASN A 90 10.34 8.84 -3.11
CA ASN A 90 10.56 7.68 -2.24
C ASN A 90 9.34 7.36 -1.37
N CYS A 91 8.15 7.37 -1.98
CA CYS A 91 6.90 7.02 -1.33
C CYS A 91 6.30 5.77 -1.95
N TYR A 92 5.57 5.01 -1.16
CA TYR A 92 4.90 3.83 -1.69
C TYR A 92 3.50 3.62 -1.11
N VAL A 93 2.69 2.90 -1.89
CA VAL A 93 1.39 2.40 -1.45
C VAL A 93 1.34 0.90 -1.70
N LYS A 94 1.01 0.12 -0.68
CA LYS A 94 0.98 -1.34 -0.76
C LYS A 94 -0.24 -1.92 -0.06
N GLY A 95 -0.94 -2.81 -0.75
CA GLY A 95 -2.11 -3.51 -0.20
C GLY A 95 -3.38 -2.67 -0.16
N GLY A 96 -4.51 -3.35 -0.15
CA GLY A 96 -5.83 -2.75 -0.06
C GLY A 96 -6.47 -2.33 -1.38
N LYS A 97 -7.43 -1.42 -1.31
CA LYS A 97 -8.23 -1.00 -2.46
C LYS A 97 -8.54 0.50 -2.44
N ILE A 98 -8.65 1.06 -3.63
CA ILE A 98 -9.09 2.43 -3.91
C ILE A 98 -10.23 2.37 -4.91
N SER A 99 -11.38 2.92 -4.55
CA SER A 99 -12.58 2.99 -5.37
C SER A 99 -13.02 4.44 -5.50
N ALA A 100 -13.06 4.97 -6.72
CA ALA A 100 -13.32 6.39 -6.96
C ALA A 100 -14.40 6.66 -8.01
N GLY A 101 -15.19 7.71 -7.79
CA GLY A 101 -16.08 8.29 -8.78
C GLY A 101 -15.40 9.28 -9.72
N GLY A 102 -14.15 9.65 -9.44
CA GLY A 102 -13.32 10.57 -10.23
C GLY A 102 -12.01 9.92 -10.68
N ASP A 103 -11.01 10.72 -10.97
CA ASP A 103 -9.68 10.23 -11.37
C ASP A 103 -8.98 9.57 -10.15
N ALA A 104 -8.52 8.34 -10.30
CA ALA A 104 -7.91 7.58 -9.21
C ALA A 104 -6.50 7.09 -9.55
N GLY A 105 -5.59 7.27 -8.61
CA GLY A 105 -4.25 6.69 -8.68
C GLY A 105 -3.87 5.96 -7.40
N GLY A 106 -2.98 5.01 -7.51
CA GLY A 106 -2.47 4.31 -6.33
C GLY A 106 -1.79 5.28 -5.36
N ILE A 107 -1.07 6.27 -5.87
CA ILE A 107 -0.38 7.29 -5.07
C ILE A 107 -1.13 8.61 -5.10
N VAL A 108 -1.44 9.15 -6.27
CA VAL A 108 -2.06 10.47 -6.44
C VAL A 108 -3.28 10.39 -7.33
N GLY A 109 -4.39 11.03 -6.93
CA GLY A 109 -5.59 11.11 -7.75
C GLY A 109 -5.39 11.90 -9.03
N ALA A 110 -4.99 13.16 -8.91
CA ALA A 110 -4.73 14.01 -10.05
C ALA A 110 -3.50 14.89 -9.86
N LEU A 111 -2.73 14.99 -10.92
CA LEU A 111 -1.56 15.85 -11.05
C LEU A 111 -1.89 16.95 -12.05
N ALA A 112 -1.99 18.18 -11.61
CA ALA A 112 -2.19 19.31 -12.49
C ALA A 112 -1.21 20.40 -12.10
N GLY A 113 -0.43 20.85 -13.04
CA GLY A 113 0.45 22.00 -12.85
C GLY A 113 0.02 23.12 -13.78
N TYR A 114 -0.63 24.16 -13.26
CA TYR A 114 -0.92 25.30 -14.09
C TYR A 114 0.32 26.17 -14.31
N ASN A 115 1.16 26.33 -13.29
CA ASN A 115 2.32 27.23 -13.35
C ASN A 115 3.65 26.53 -13.00
N ASN A 116 3.65 25.47 -12.23
CA ASN A 116 4.86 24.78 -11.79
C ASN A 116 4.82 23.30 -12.15
N THR A 117 5.95 22.75 -12.57
CA THR A 117 6.08 21.33 -12.87
C THR A 117 6.04 20.52 -11.57
N THR A 118 5.21 19.51 -11.54
CA THR A 118 5.20 18.50 -10.47
C THR A 118 6.23 17.42 -10.75
N LEU A 119 6.96 16.98 -9.74
CA LEU A 119 7.92 15.88 -9.84
C LEU A 119 7.48 14.72 -8.97
N ILE A 120 7.35 13.53 -9.58
CA ILE A 120 7.17 12.28 -8.85
C ILE A 120 8.34 11.37 -9.19
N THR A 121 9.07 10.93 -8.18
CA THR A 121 10.24 10.10 -8.40
C THR A 121 10.38 8.99 -7.36
N ASP A 122 10.93 7.86 -7.79
CA ASP A 122 11.28 6.74 -6.92
C ASP A 122 10.08 6.23 -6.09
N CYS A 123 8.90 6.20 -6.71
CA CYS A 123 7.66 5.80 -6.05
C CYS A 123 7.13 4.48 -6.62
N TYR A 124 6.46 3.70 -5.77
CA TYR A 124 5.77 2.52 -6.29
C TYR A 124 4.38 2.30 -5.69
N SER A 125 3.55 1.59 -6.43
CA SER A 125 2.20 1.21 -5.98
C SER A 125 1.92 -0.27 -6.24
N ASP A 126 1.28 -0.91 -5.26
CA ASP A 126 0.79 -2.28 -5.31
C ASP A 126 -0.57 -2.33 -4.61
N VAL A 127 -1.60 -1.81 -5.27
CA VAL A 127 -2.95 -1.62 -4.71
C VAL A 127 -4.01 -1.85 -5.78
N SER A 128 -5.21 -2.28 -5.42
CA SER A 128 -6.32 -2.37 -6.35
C SER A 128 -6.95 -0.99 -6.58
N VAL A 129 -6.90 -0.48 -7.81
CA VAL A 129 -7.45 0.84 -8.18
C VAL A 129 -8.63 0.66 -9.12
N THR A 130 -9.81 1.11 -8.71
CA THR A 130 -11.02 1.13 -9.54
C THR A 130 -11.56 2.55 -9.62
N SER A 131 -11.90 3.02 -10.82
CA SER A 131 -12.44 4.36 -11.03
C SER A 131 -13.56 4.36 -12.06
N THR A 132 -14.52 5.28 -11.91
CA THR A 132 -15.51 5.56 -12.99
C THR A 132 -14.94 6.45 -14.08
N ARG A 133 -13.79 7.07 -13.85
CA ARG A 133 -13.07 7.88 -14.84
C ARG A 133 -11.70 7.27 -15.14
N ARG A 134 -10.63 8.00 -14.92
CA ARG A 134 -9.27 7.55 -15.20
C ARG A 134 -8.72 6.78 -14.01
N ALA A 135 -8.16 5.61 -14.26
CA ALA A 135 -7.50 4.79 -13.25
C ALA A 135 -6.04 4.57 -13.62
N GLY A 136 -5.12 4.83 -12.71
CA GLY A 136 -3.70 4.60 -12.92
C GLY A 136 -2.99 4.03 -11.70
N GLY A 137 -1.91 3.33 -11.92
CA GLY A 137 -1.14 2.74 -10.82
C GLY A 137 -0.49 3.80 -9.93
N ILE A 138 0.10 4.82 -10.52
CA ILE A 138 0.71 5.93 -9.79
C ILE A 138 -0.26 7.11 -9.72
N SER A 139 -0.81 7.55 -10.85
CA SER A 139 -1.75 8.67 -10.86
C SER A 139 -2.96 8.42 -11.74
N GLY A 140 -4.13 8.94 -11.34
CA GLY A 140 -5.33 8.88 -12.17
C GLY A 140 -5.25 9.80 -13.39
N LEU A 141 -4.80 11.03 -13.18
CA LEU A 141 -4.60 12.04 -14.22
C LEU A 141 -3.25 12.72 -14.06
N MET A 142 -2.56 12.94 -15.17
CA MET A 142 -1.27 13.61 -15.25
C MET A 142 -1.35 14.84 -16.17
N GLY A 143 -0.97 16.00 -15.65
CA GLY A 143 -0.70 17.22 -16.40
C GLY A 143 0.76 17.62 -16.23
N ASN A 144 1.18 18.81 -16.44
CA ASN A 144 2.54 19.36 -16.29
C ASN A 144 3.41 18.66 -15.21
N THR A 145 3.85 17.43 -15.49
CA THR A 145 4.48 16.54 -14.53
C THR A 145 5.61 15.77 -15.17
N ILE A 146 6.69 15.60 -14.43
CA ILE A 146 7.76 14.66 -14.73
C ILE A 146 7.66 13.51 -13.74
N MET A 147 7.53 12.31 -14.27
CA MET A 147 7.48 11.08 -13.47
C MET A 147 8.69 10.22 -13.79
N ARG A 148 9.48 9.86 -12.79
CA ARG A 148 10.74 9.12 -12.96
C ARG A 148 10.84 7.95 -12.02
N ASN A 149 11.44 6.85 -12.49
CA ASN A 149 11.80 5.69 -11.67
C ASN A 149 10.61 5.15 -10.86
N CYS A 150 9.40 5.21 -11.41
CA CYS A 150 8.20 4.75 -10.72
C CYS A 150 7.79 3.36 -11.20
N SER A 151 7.27 2.55 -10.30
CA SER A 151 6.85 1.19 -10.61
C SER A 151 5.41 0.92 -10.17
N SER A 152 4.64 0.26 -11.02
CA SER A 152 3.26 -0.13 -10.71
C SER A 152 3.10 -1.63 -10.74
N TYR A 153 2.68 -2.19 -9.62
CA TYR A 153 2.24 -3.58 -9.43
C TYR A 153 0.73 -3.66 -9.26
N SER A 154 0.05 -2.53 -9.41
CA SER A 154 -1.37 -2.36 -9.08
C SER A 154 -2.28 -3.06 -10.08
N SER A 155 -3.39 -3.60 -9.57
CA SER A 155 -4.51 -4.04 -10.40
C SER A 155 -5.41 -2.85 -10.70
N ILE A 156 -5.57 -2.49 -11.97
CA ILE A 156 -6.17 -1.22 -12.38
C ILE A 156 -7.39 -1.46 -13.24
N LYS A 157 -8.49 -0.79 -12.92
CA LYS A 157 -9.75 -0.88 -13.64
C LYS A 157 -10.43 0.49 -13.80
N SER A 158 -10.76 0.85 -15.05
CA SER A 158 -11.70 1.93 -15.34
C SER A 158 -13.07 1.34 -15.68
N LEU A 159 -14.12 1.82 -15.03
CA LEU A 159 -15.47 1.35 -15.25
C LEU A 159 -16.09 1.92 -16.54
N THR A 160 -15.49 2.96 -17.09
CA THR A 160 -15.90 3.57 -18.37
C THR A 160 -14.75 3.50 -19.37
N LYS A 161 -15.02 3.02 -20.57
CA LYS A 161 -14.01 2.91 -21.62
C LYS A 161 -13.51 4.26 -22.16
N GLU A 162 -14.29 5.31 -21.94
CA GLU A 162 -14.00 6.65 -22.47
C GLU A 162 -12.79 7.32 -21.83
N TRP A 163 -12.50 7.02 -20.58
CA TRP A 163 -11.51 7.74 -19.78
C TRP A 163 -10.17 7.02 -19.60
N GLY A 164 -10.15 5.72 -19.83
CA GLY A 164 -8.95 4.90 -19.87
C GLY A 164 -8.41 4.44 -18.51
N ALA A 165 -7.72 3.31 -18.57
CA ALA A 165 -6.92 2.76 -17.49
C ALA A 165 -5.48 2.58 -17.98
N GLY A 166 -4.50 3.00 -17.19
CA GLY A 166 -3.08 2.88 -17.53
C GLY A 166 -2.23 2.43 -16.36
N GLY A 167 -1.21 1.67 -16.64
CA GLY A 167 -0.35 1.07 -15.60
C GLY A 167 0.36 2.12 -14.75
N ILE A 168 0.80 3.21 -15.33
CA ILE A 168 1.42 4.33 -14.62
C ILE A 168 0.38 5.44 -14.39
N THR A 169 -0.26 5.93 -15.44
CA THR A 169 -1.29 6.98 -15.31
C THR A 169 -2.53 6.63 -16.12
N GLY A 170 -3.70 6.86 -15.53
CA GLY A 170 -4.98 6.64 -16.20
C GLY A 170 -5.20 7.55 -17.39
N GLY A 171 -4.66 8.76 -17.34
CA GLY A 171 -4.69 9.67 -18.47
C GLY A 171 -3.70 10.82 -18.37
N CYS A 172 -3.39 11.41 -19.53
CA CYS A 172 -2.60 12.62 -19.64
C CYS A 172 -3.41 13.76 -20.20
N TYR A 173 -3.22 14.95 -19.64
CA TYR A 173 -3.77 16.19 -20.13
C TYR A 173 -2.69 16.97 -20.87
N ILE A 174 -2.76 17.02 -22.20
CA ILE A 174 -1.72 17.57 -23.09
C ILE A 174 -2.11 18.89 -23.73
N ASN A 175 -2.92 19.68 -23.06
CA ASN A 175 -3.35 21.00 -23.59
C ASN A 175 -2.28 22.07 -23.43
N ASP A 176 -2.15 22.90 -24.47
CA ASP A 176 -1.31 24.07 -24.44
C ASP A 176 -1.87 25.13 -23.49
N VAL A 177 -1.05 25.56 -22.56
CA VAL A 177 -1.23 26.82 -21.83
C VAL A 177 0.06 27.59 -21.98
N PRO A 178 0.04 28.91 -21.96
CA PRO A 178 1.12 29.80 -22.43
C PRO A 178 2.50 29.63 -21.79
N HIS A 179 2.71 28.64 -20.93
CA HIS A 179 3.91 28.51 -20.10
C HIS A 179 4.67 27.18 -20.22
N GLY A 180 4.65 26.54 -21.40
CA GLY A 180 5.51 25.38 -21.69
C GLY A 180 5.36 24.26 -20.68
N ARG A 181 4.39 23.40 -20.88
CA ARG A 181 4.19 22.23 -19.98
C ARG A 181 5.11 21.09 -20.35
N ASN A 182 5.64 20.43 -19.34
CA ASN A 182 6.50 19.26 -19.50
C ASN A 182 5.75 18.03 -19.01
N VAL A 183 5.45 17.10 -19.92
CA VAL A 183 4.83 15.82 -19.56
C VAL A 183 5.78 14.72 -19.95
N GLN A 184 6.47 14.17 -18.96
CA GLN A 184 7.50 13.16 -19.17
C GLN A 184 7.30 11.98 -18.22
N ILE A 185 7.46 10.77 -18.76
CA ILE A 185 7.50 9.52 -18.01
C ILE A 185 8.82 8.82 -18.37
N GLU A 186 9.70 8.67 -17.40
CA GLU A 186 11.04 8.17 -17.61
C GLU A 186 11.38 7.01 -16.66
N ASN A 187 12.00 5.97 -17.17
CA ASN A 187 12.48 4.82 -16.40
C ASN A 187 11.38 4.18 -15.53
N CYS A 188 10.13 4.15 -16.02
CA CYS A 188 9.01 3.60 -15.26
C CYS A 188 8.69 2.18 -15.70
N GLN A 189 8.15 1.38 -14.77
CA GLN A 189 7.86 -0.03 -14.99
C GLN A 189 6.42 -0.40 -14.63
N VAL A 190 5.80 -1.25 -15.44
CA VAL A 190 4.46 -1.78 -15.18
C VAL A 190 4.52 -3.30 -15.13
N PHE A 191 4.25 -3.88 -13.97
CA PHE A 191 4.37 -5.31 -13.72
C PHE A 191 3.05 -6.07 -13.80
N ASN A 192 1.98 -5.50 -13.26
CA ASN A 192 0.69 -6.18 -13.17
C ASN A 192 -0.26 -5.67 -14.25
N VAL A 193 -0.21 -6.32 -15.40
CA VAL A 193 -0.97 -5.89 -16.56
C VAL A 193 -2.25 -6.71 -16.65
N THR A 194 -3.40 -6.03 -16.60
CA THR A 194 -4.72 -6.62 -16.84
C THR A 194 -5.19 -6.31 -18.26
N GLU A 195 -6.03 -7.16 -18.83
CA GLU A 195 -6.62 -6.95 -20.17
C GLU A 195 -7.54 -5.70 -20.24
N GLU A 196 -7.88 -5.11 -19.09
CA GLU A 196 -8.74 -3.95 -18.97
C GLU A 196 -8.01 -2.61 -19.19
N LEU A 197 -6.69 -2.63 -19.37
CA LEU A 197 -5.91 -1.41 -19.65
C LEU A 197 -6.18 -0.90 -21.06
N ALA A 198 -6.46 0.39 -21.18
CA ALA A 198 -6.56 1.06 -22.47
C ALA A 198 -5.17 1.28 -23.10
N GLY A 199 -4.18 1.58 -22.26
CA GLY A 199 -2.75 1.62 -22.61
C GLY A 199 -1.92 1.18 -21.42
N VAL A 200 -0.82 0.46 -21.67
CA VAL A 200 -0.07 -0.16 -20.57
C VAL A 200 0.65 0.86 -19.67
N ILE A 201 1.12 1.97 -20.22
CA ILE A 201 1.77 3.04 -19.47
C ILE A 201 0.77 4.17 -19.21
N VAL A 202 0.11 4.66 -20.26
CA VAL A 202 -0.86 5.76 -20.22
C VAL A 202 -2.19 5.30 -20.79
N GLY A 203 -3.26 5.36 -20.02
CA GLY A 203 -4.57 4.86 -20.40
C GLY A 203 -5.23 5.67 -21.52
N ALA A 204 -5.22 7.00 -21.42
CA ALA A 204 -5.82 7.86 -22.44
C ALA A 204 -5.14 9.21 -22.51
N LEU A 205 -5.19 9.84 -23.70
CA LEU A 205 -4.79 11.22 -23.88
C LEU A 205 -6.02 12.10 -23.95
N SER A 206 -6.05 13.16 -23.16
CA SER A 206 -7.12 14.15 -23.21
C SER A 206 -6.62 15.43 -23.87
N HIS A 207 -7.34 15.87 -24.88
CA HIS A 207 -7.05 17.07 -25.65
C HIS A 207 -8.27 18.00 -25.70
N LYS A 208 -8.04 19.29 -25.69
CA LYS A 208 -9.08 20.29 -25.93
C LYS A 208 -8.88 20.89 -27.33
N GLU A 209 -9.87 20.81 -28.16
CA GLU A 209 -9.82 21.38 -29.52
C GLU A 209 -9.43 22.85 -29.51
N GLY A 210 -8.59 23.25 -30.47
CA GLY A 210 -8.18 24.64 -30.67
C GLY A 210 -7.01 25.14 -29.83
N VAL A 211 -6.35 24.26 -29.09
CA VAL A 211 -5.17 24.57 -28.28
C VAL A 211 -3.98 23.79 -28.82
N GLY A 212 -2.78 24.37 -28.81
CA GLY A 212 -1.54 23.70 -29.24
C GLY A 212 -1.28 22.46 -28.41
N ILE A 213 -0.65 21.45 -29.00
CA ILE A 213 -0.43 20.14 -28.38
C ILE A 213 1.03 20.04 -27.97
N LEU A 214 1.29 19.77 -26.69
CA LEU A 214 2.63 19.45 -26.22
C LEU A 214 2.91 17.95 -26.36
N PRO A 215 4.12 17.55 -26.70
CA PRO A 215 4.46 16.14 -26.75
C PRO A 215 4.48 15.53 -25.36
N LEU A 216 3.80 14.38 -25.21
CA LEU A 216 4.07 13.45 -24.14
C LEU A 216 5.33 12.67 -24.50
N THR A 217 6.34 12.72 -23.66
CA THR A 217 7.58 11.95 -23.84
C THR A 217 7.62 10.79 -22.87
N ILE A 218 7.76 9.56 -23.39
CA ILE A 218 7.93 8.33 -22.61
C ILE A 218 9.27 7.73 -22.99
N THR A 219 10.18 7.58 -22.03
CA THR A 219 11.55 7.15 -22.29
C THR A 219 11.97 6.08 -21.32
N ASN A 220 12.67 5.04 -21.84
CA ASN A 220 13.25 3.95 -21.06
C ASN A 220 12.23 3.25 -20.14
N CYS A 221 10.99 3.12 -20.57
CA CYS A 221 9.95 2.45 -19.79
C CYS A 221 9.79 1.00 -20.24
N SER A 222 9.40 0.16 -19.29
CA SER A 222 9.19 -1.26 -19.57
C SER A 222 7.89 -1.79 -18.96
N TYR A 223 7.34 -2.83 -19.57
CA TYR A 223 6.12 -3.45 -19.10
C TYR A 223 6.06 -4.94 -19.37
N ASP A 224 5.18 -5.63 -18.68
CA ASP A 224 4.97 -7.07 -18.79
C ASP A 224 4.53 -7.47 -20.22
N SER A 225 5.26 -8.39 -20.83
CA SER A 225 5.03 -8.89 -22.19
C SER A 225 3.70 -9.64 -22.39
N ARG A 226 3.02 -9.98 -21.31
CA ARG A 226 1.67 -10.56 -21.36
C ARG A 226 0.64 -9.59 -21.93
N TYR A 227 0.88 -8.29 -21.81
CA TYR A 227 0.05 -7.28 -22.42
C TYR A 227 0.38 -7.14 -23.92
N LYS A 228 -0.63 -7.26 -24.77
CA LYS A 228 -0.50 -7.19 -26.23
C LYS A 228 -0.96 -5.86 -26.84
N GLY A 229 -1.37 -4.91 -26.00
CA GLY A 229 -1.83 -3.59 -26.43
C GLY A 229 -0.72 -2.56 -26.61
N SER A 230 -1.11 -1.31 -26.78
CA SER A 230 -0.23 -0.17 -26.97
C SER A 230 0.33 0.37 -25.65
N ALA A 231 1.52 0.96 -25.68
CA ALA A 231 2.07 1.69 -24.53
C ALA A 231 1.15 2.86 -24.09
N VAL A 232 0.49 3.51 -25.05
CA VAL A 232 -0.47 4.59 -24.85
C VAL A 232 -1.79 4.21 -25.48
N GLY A 233 -2.87 4.30 -24.72
CA GLY A 233 -4.23 3.98 -25.18
C GLY A 233 -4.98 5.21 -25.70
N GLY A 234 -6.15 4.92 -26.31
CA GLY A 234 -7.03 5.95 -26.86
C GLY A 234 -6.58 6.50 -28.20
N GLU A 235 -7.28 7.51 -28.69
CA GLU A 235 -6.86 8.26 -29.87
C GLU A 235 -5.64 9.10 -29.53
N LEU A 236 -4.59 8.97 -30.35
CA LEU A 236 -3.35 9.74 -30.20
C LEU A 236 -3.58 11.17 -30.72
N TYR A 237 -4.14 12.03 -29.90
CA TYR A 237 -4.20 13.45 -30.19
C TYR A 237 -2.84 14.07 -29.83
N GLY A 238 -1.99 14.34 -30.85
CA GLY A 238 -0.73 15.04 -30.68
C GLY A 238 0.54 14.18 -30.76
N ALA A 239 1.67 14.82 -30.51
CA ALA A 239 2.97 14.17 -30.59
C ALA A 239 3.24 13.35 -29.34
N VAL A 240 3.15 12.04 -29.44
CA VAL A 240 3.69 11.12 -28.45
C VAL A 240 5.08 10.68 -28.91
N VAL A 241 6.09 10.93 -28.10
CA VAL A 241 7.46 10.52 -28.35
C VAL A 241 7.77 9.31 -27.48
N LEU A 242 7.94 8.13 -28.11
CA LEU A 242 8.28 6.89 -27.45
C LEU A 242 9.75 6.55 -27.72
N ASN A 243 10.58 6.56 -26.68
CA ASN A 243 11.99 6.24 -26.77
C ASN A 243 12.31 5.02 -25.91
N ASN A 244 12.87 3.98 -26.49
CA ASN A 244 13.34 2.80 -25.78
C ASN A 244 12.27 2.19 -24.85
N ILE A 245 11.14 1.81 -25.44
CA ILE A 245 10.07 1.11 -24.70
C ILE A 245 10.30 -0.39 -24.88
N THR A 246 10.47 -1.11 -23.80
CA THR A 246 10.79 -2.54 -23.77
C THR A 246 9.72 -3.36 -23.06
N THR A 247 9.70 -4.65 -23.33
CA THR A 247 8.87 -5.60 -22.59
C THR A 247 9.76 -6.60 -21.86
N PHE A 248 9.28 -7.07 -20.73
CA PHE A 248 9.91 -8.17 -19.98
C PHE A 248 8.90 -9.29 -19.76
N GLU A 249 9.35 -10.52 -19.57
CA GLU A 249 8.49 -11.60 -19.15
C GLU A 249 8.11 -11.39 -17.68
N GLY A 250 6.84 -11.08 -17.48
CA GLY A 250 6.33 -10.83 -16.14
C GLY A 250 6.46 -12.07 -15.27
N GLN A 251 7.32 -12.00 -14.30
CA GLN A 251 7.22 -12.91 -13.17
C GLN A 251 6.10 -12.41 -12.28
N SER A 252 5.13 -13.29 -12.02
CA SER A 252 4.18 -13.05 -10.93
C SER A 252 4.95 -13.10 -9.62
N PHE A 253 5.54 -11.99 -9.24
CA PHE A 253 6.08 -11.85 -7.90
C PHE A 253 4.90 -11.78 -6.93
N LYS A 254 4.48 -12.93 -6.44
CA LYS A 254 3.91 -12.95 -5.10
C LYS A 254 5.04 -12.44 -4.21
N SER A 255 4.91 -11.22 -3.73
CA SER A 255 5.89 -10.67 -2.79
C SER A 255 6.13 -11.72 -1.72
N PRO A 256 7.35 -12.23 -1.55
CA PRO A 256 7.61 -13.17 -0.49
C PRO A 256 7.22 -12.53 0.84
N PHE A 257 6.68 -13.31 1.73
CA PHE A 257 6.24 -12.84 3.03
C PHE A 257 6.74 -13.76 4.14
N PHE A 258 6.98 -13.20 5.29
CA PHE A 258 7.19 -13.95 6.52
C PHE A 258 5.85 -14.10 7.24
N GLN A 259 5.47 -15.34 7.56
CA GLN A 259 4.32 -15.59 8.43
C GLN A 259 4.76 -15.34 9.87
N VAL A 260 4.26 -14.27 10.49
CA VAL A 260 4.61 -13.87 11.86
C VAL A 260 3.43 -14.00 12.84
N GLY A 261 2.24 -14.35 12.36
CA GLY A 261 1.04 -14.54 13.16
C GLY A 261 0.49 -15.96 13.08
N ILE A 262 -0.28 -16.35 14.09
CA ILE A 262 -0.93 -17.68 14.20
C ILE A 262 -2.01 -17.84 13.12
N ASN A 263 -2.64 -16.74 12.73
CA ASN A 263 -3.70 -16.72 11.74
C ASN A 263 -3.11 -16.58 10.33
N GLY A 264 -3.53 -17.40 9.40
CA GLY A 264 -3.11 -17.36 8.00
C GLY A 264 -3.66 -16.18 7.19
N ASN A 265 -4.21 -15.16 7.86
CA ASN A 265 -4.70 -13.92 7.23
C ASN A 265 -3.55 -12.95 6.94
N GLU A 266 -3.83 -11.93 6.16
CA GLU A 266 -2.84 -10.92 5.76
C GLU A 266 -2.22 -10.16 6.95
N ALA A 267 -2.97 -9.99 8.05
CA ALA A 267 -2.47 -9.35 9.27
C ALA A 267 -1.33 -10.13 9.96
N GLY A 268 -1.22 -11.44 9.70
CA GLY A 268 -0.14 -12.29 10.21
C GLY A 268 1.07 -12.37 9.28
N LYS A 269 1.13 -11.59 8.21
CA LYS A 269 2.19 -11.65 7.20
C LYS A 269 2.98 -10.35 7.14
N ILE A 270 4.29 -10.45 7.08
CA ILE A 270 5.18 -9.34 6.75
C ILE A 270 5.69 -9.56 5.33
N GLY A 271 5.11 -8.84 4.36
CA GLY A 271 5.58 -8.85 2.98
C GLY A 271 6.90 -8.07 2.85
N TYR A 272 7.76 -8.50 1.95
CA TYR A 272 8.97 -7.77 1.58
C TYR A 272 9.17 -7.82 0.07
N SER A 273 9.74 -6.75 -0.48
CA SER A 273 10.13 -6.72 -1.88
C SER A 273 11.60 -7.08 -1.98
N MET A 274 11.88 -8.21 -2.64
CA MET A 274 13.26 -8.65 -2.92
C MET A 274 13.70 -8.26 -4.33
N ASP A 275 13.17 -7.19 -4.88
CA ASP A 275 13.73 -6.70 -6.13
C ASP A 275 15.09 -6.04 -5.85
N LEU A 276 16.10 -6.91 -5.81
CA LEU A 276 17.52 -6.56 -5.78
C LEU A 276 18.06 -6.42 -7.21
N SER A 277 17.18 -6.41 -8.23
CA SER A 277 17.65 -6.27 -9.59
C SER A 277 18.35 -4.94 -9.75
N LEU A 278 19.61 -5.03 -10.00
CA LEU A 278 20.46 -3.94 -10.47
C LEU A 278 20.35 -3.89 -12.00
N ASP A 279 19.12 -4.00 -12.52
CA ASP A 279 18.86 -3.97 -13.95
C ASP A 279 19.50 -2.73 -14.56
N GLY A 280 20.37 -2.95 -15.52
CA GLY A 280 21.20 -1.92 -16.15
C GLY A 280 22.67 -1.90 -15.70
N ILE A 281 23.08 -2.57 -14.62
CA ILE A 281 24.49 -2.73 -14.27
C ILE A 281 25.18 -3.72 -15.23
N GLU A 282 24.48 -4.71 -15.76
CA GLU A 282 25.02 -5.63 -16.75
C GLU A 282 25.50 -4.93 -18.02
N LEU A 283 24.98 -3.75 -18.32
CA LEU A 283 25.45 -2.92 -19.42
C LEU A 283 26.89 -2.39 -19.21
N PHE A 284 27.41 -2.42 -18.00
CA PHE A 284 28.74 -1.93 -17.68
C PHE A 284 29.88 -2.87 -18.13
N GLY A 285 29.58 -4.16 -18.28
CA GLY A 285 30.60 -5.15 -18.69
C GLY A 285 30.76 -5.34 -20.19
N PHE A 286 29.82 -4.91 -21.03
CA PHE A 286 29.74 -5.29 -22.43
C PHE A 286 29.99 -4.18 -23.46
N LEU A 287 29.93 -2.92 -23.06
CA LEU A 287 30.18 -1.79 -23.97
C LEU A 287 31.48 -1.08 -23.63
N GLY A 288 32.60 -1.69 -24.07
CA GLY A 288 33.83 -0.96 -24.21
C GLY A 288 33.56 0.34 -25.00
N GLU A 289 33.89 1.49 -24.40
CA GLU A 289 33.87 2.85 -24.98
C GLU A 289 32.62 3.72 -24.80
N LYS A 290 31.74 3.52 -23.83
CA LYS A 290 30.90 4.63 -23.36
C LYS A 290 31.34 5.05 -21.97
N GLN A 291 31.80 6.31 -21.86
CA GLN A 291 32.01 6.97 -20.55
C GLN A 291 30.70 6.90 -19.76
N ILE A 292 30.73 6.09 -18.72
CA ILE A 292 29.64 6.03 -17.74
C ILE A 292 29.70 7.33 -16.99
N GLY A 293 28.68 8.16 -17.15
CA GLY A 293 28.61 9.43 -16.42
C GLY A 293 28.56 9.18 -14.92
N VAL A 294 29.25 10.00 -14.16
CA VAL A 294 29.21 10.01 -12.68
C VAL A 294 27.77 10.00 -12.18
N GLU A 295 26.85 10.63 -12.89
CA GLU A 295 25.41 10.66 -12.60
C GLU A 295 24.75 9.28 -12.59
N SER A 296 25.20 8.36 -13.46
CA SER A 296 24.68 6.99 -13.48
C SER A 296 25.15 6.18 -12.28
N ILE A 297 26.40 6.37 -11.87
CA ILE A 297 26.97 5.73 -10.67
C ILE A 297 26.25 6.26 -9.42
N ASP A 298 26.04 7.54 -9.32
CA ASP A 298 25.31 8.16 -8.21
C ASP A 298 23.87 7.66 -8.13
N TYR A 299 23.23 7.43 -9.28
CA TYR A 299 21.89 6.83 -9.34
C TYR A 299 21.87 5.43 -8.72
N TYR A 300 22.81 4.55 -9.10
CA TYR A 300 22.85 3.18 -8.56
C TYR A 300 23.27 3.15 -7.08
N LEU A 301 24.17 4.01 -6.67
CA LEU A 301 24.53 4.15 -5.25
C LEU A 301 23.32 4.56 -4.40
N LYS A 302 22.51 5.51 -4.88
CA LYS A 302 21.25 5.88 -4.23
C LYS A 302 20.27 4.72 -4.19
N LYS A 303 20.12 3.95 -5.29
CA LYS A 303 19.25 2.76 -5.33
C LYS A 303 19.68 1.72 -4.31
N ILE A 304 20.98 1.45 -4.18
CA ILE A 304 21.52 0.52 -3.18
C ILE A 304 21.27 1.05 -1.76
N ALA A 305 21.50 2.32 -1.51
CA ALA A 305 21.24 2.93 -0.19
C ALA A 305 19.76 2.87 0.21
N LEU A 306 18.85 3.07 -0.75
CA LEU A 306 17.42 2.89 -0.54
C LEU A 306 17.08 1.45 -0.17
N LYS A 307 17.63 0.47 -0.89
CA LYS A 307 17.40 -0.95 -0.58
C LYS A 307 17.97 -1.36 0.77
N GLN A 308 19.10 -0.81 1.17
CA GLN A 308 19.63 -1.01 2.52
C GLN A 308 18.69 -0.44 3.59
N THR A 309 18.08 0.70 3.33
CA THR A 309 17.10 1.31 4.25
C THR A 309 15.83 0.46 4.35
N GLU A 310 15.31 -0.05 3.22
CA GLU A 310 14.16 -0.97 3.19
C GLU A 310 14.45 -2.26 3.97
N LEU A 311 15.64 -2.84 3.78
CA LEU A 311 16.06 -4.04 4.52
C LEU A 311 16.19 -3.78 6.02
N GLY A 312 16.75 -2.64 6.42
CA GLY A 312 16.82 -2.24 7.83
C GLY A 312 15.44 -2.02 8.46
N ALA A 313 14.51 -1.43 7.71
CA ALA A 313 13.13 -1.29 8.15
C ALA A 313 12.43 -2.65 8.31
N LEU A 314 12.66 -3.57 7.36
CA LEU A 314 12.14 -4.93 7.43
C LEU A 314 12.70 -5.68 8.65
N GLU A 315 14.01 -5.58 8.91
CA GLU A 315 14.67 -6.17 10.06
C GLU A 315 14.02 -5.67 11.37
N ASN A 316 13.82 -4.38 11.51
CA ASN A 316 13.15 -3.79 12.68
C ASN A 316 11.71 -4.30 12.84
N ARG A 317 10.95 -4.42 11.76
CA ARG A 317 9.59 -4.99 11.78
C ARG A 317 9.59 -6.45 12.21
N LEU A 318 10.54 -7.25 11.71
CA LEU A 318 10.68 -8.65 12.11
C LEU A 318 11.09 -8.79 13.58
N MET A 319 11.99 -7.95 14.07
CA MET A 319 12.37 -7.94 15.49
C MET A 319 11.19 -7.57 16.39
N SER A 320 10.41 -6.55 16.03
CA SER A 320 9.20 -6.17 16.77
C SER A 320 8.15 -7.28 16.77
N ALA A 321 7.95 -7.94 15.64
CA ALA A 321 7.02 -9.08 15.54
C ALA A 321 7.49 -10.28 16.40
N LEU A 322 8.78 -10.55 16.42
CA LEU A 322 9.38 -11.61 17.23
C LEU A 322 9.21 -11.33 18.72
N GLU A 323 9.38 -10.11 19.16
CA GLU A 323 9.15 -9.69 20.54
C GLU A 323 7.66 -9.84 20.92
N GLN A 324 6.75 -9.46 20.03
CA GLN A 324 5.32 -9.61 20.24
C GLN A 324 4.89 -11.07 20.30
N ILE A 325 5.46 -11.95 19.46
CA ILE A 325 5.25 -13.41 19.52
C ILE A 325 5.75 -13.96 20.85
N LYS A 326 6.92 -13.52 21.32
CA LYS A 326 7.48 -13.93 22.60
C LYS A 326 6.55 -13.57 23.78
N VAL A 327 6.09 -12.33 23.83
CA VAL A 327 5.12 -11.87 24.84
C VAL A 327 3.83 -12.70 24.78
N SER A 328 3.32 -12.97 23.58
CA SER A 328 2.12 -13.80 23.39
C SER A 328 2.34 -15.23 23.86
N TYR A 329 3.49 -15.82 23.58
CA TYR A 329 3.89 -17.13 24.05
C TYR A 329 3.96 -17.20 25.59
N ASP A 330 4.62 -16.23 26.20
CA ASP A 330 4.74 -16.16 27.67
C ASP A 330 3.37 -16.01 28.35
N ASN A 331 2.47 -15.22 27.76
CA ASN A 331 1.09 -15.10 28.22
C ASN A 331 0.30 -16.40 28.08
N LEU A 332 0.46 -17.13 26.96
CA LEU A 332 -0.18 -18.44 26.76
C LEU A 332 0.33 -19.46 27.75
N VAL A 333 1.64 -19.53 27.99
CA VAL A 333 2.24 -20.43 28.98
C VAL A 333 1.73 -20.10 30.36
N SER A 334 1.68 -18.83 30.75
CA SER A 334 1.13 -18.41 32.05
C SER A 334 -0.35 -18.78 32.20
N THR A 335 -1.16 -18.54 31.15
CA THR A 335 -2.58 -18.92 31.14
C THR A 335 -2.75 -20.44 31.25
N GLN A 336 -1.96 -21.18 30.49
CA GLN A 336 -1.98 -22.66 30.57
C GLN A 336 -1.61 -23.17 31.96
N SER A 337 -0.60 -22.57 32.61
CA SER A 337 -0.23 -22.92 34.01
C SER A 337 -1.38 -22.61 34.96
N THR A 338 -2.00 -21.45 34.85
CA THR A 338 -3.12 -21.03 35.69
C THR A 338 -4.32 -21.97 35.56
N ILE A 339 -4.67 -22.39 34.33
CA ILE A 339 -5.76 -23.35 34.09
C ILE A 339 -5.41 -24.71 34.69
N ARG A 340 -4.21 -25.21 34.40
CA ARG A 340 -3.78 -26.51 34.90
C ARG A 340 -3.68 -26.56 36.42
N ASP A 341 -3.19 -25.50 37.06
CA ASP A 341 -3.08 -25.41 38.51
C ASP A 341 -4.47 -25.29 39.16
N ALA A 342 -5.42 -24.60 38.51
CA ALA A 342 -6.82 -24.58 38.96
C ALA A 342 -7.48 -25.94 38.85
N ASP A 343 -7.30 -26.66 37.74
CA ASP A 343 -7.81 -28.04 37.57
C ASP A 343 -7.23 -29.01 38.60
N ILE A 344 -5.93 -28.92 38.88
CA ILE A 344 -5.28 -29.75 39.91
C ILE A 344 -5.82 -29.42 41.29
N ALA A 345 -6.09 -28.14 41.61
CA ALA A 345 -6.64 -27.72 42.89
C ALA A 345 -8.09 -28.24 43.08
N GLU A 346 -8.90 -28.18 42.00
CA GLU A 346 -10.28 -28.71 42.03
C GLU A 346 -10.30 -30.21 42.17
N GLU A 347 -9.49 -30.94 41.40
CA GLU A 347 -9.41 -32.39 41.46
C GLU A 347 -8.85 -32.90 42.84
N SER A 348 -7.82 -32.20 43.35
CA SER A 348 -7.29 -32.49 44.69
C SER A 348 -8.33 -32.28 45.79
N SER A 349 -9.14 -31.21 45.68
CA SER A 349 -10.23 -30.92 46.60
C SER A 349 -11.33 -32.00 46.53
N ALA A 350 -11.68 -32.44 45.31
CA ALA A 350 -12.64 -33.54 45.10
C ALA A 350 -12.13 -34.87 45.67
N TYR A 351 -10.85 -35.16 45.47
CA TYR A 351 -10.19 -36.36 46.02
C TYR A 351 -10.20 -36.36 47.55
N ILE A 352 -9.79 -35.26 48.19
CA ILE A 352 -9.80 -35.14 49.66
C ILE A 352 -11.22 -35.26 50.18
N ARG A 353 -12.21 -34.65 49.56
CA ARG A 353 -13.63 -34.77 49.93
C ARG A 353 -14.11 -36.21 49.84
N SER A 354 -13.76 -36.94 48.79
CA SER A 354 -14.10 -38.33 48.61
C SER A 354 -13.47 -39.20 49.69
N GLN A 355 -12.21 -38.94 50.05
CA GLN A 355 -11.48 -39.65 51.11
C GLN A 355 -12.11 -39.41 52.50
N ILE A 356 -12.49 -38.17 52.80
CA ILE A 356 -13.21 -37.84 54.06
C ILE A 356 -14.56 -38.54 54.10
N LEU A 357 -15.33 -38.54 53.02
CA LEU A 357 -16.61 -39.22 52.93
C LEU A 357 -16.46 -40.75 53.11
N GLN A 358 -15.42 -41.33 52.52
CA GLN A 358 -15.13 -42.74 52.67
C GLN A 358 -14.79 -43.13 54.13
N GLN A 359 -13.95 -42.35 54.80
CA GLN A 359 -13.61 -42.53 56.21
C GLN A 359 -14.83 -42.32 57.13
N ALA A 360 -15.59 -41.28 56.88
CA ALA A 360 -16.82 -41.00 57.65
C ALA A 360 -17.85 -42.11 57.48
N SER A 361 -18.04 -42.64 56.27
CA SER A 361 -18.95 -43.75 56.00
C SER A 361 -18.48 -45.02 56.66
N ALA A 362 -17.18 -45.29 56.64
CA ALA A 362 -16.62 -46.48 57.32
C ALA A 362 -16.81 -46.43 58.88
N THR A 363 -16.57 -45.26 59.47
CA THR A 363 -16.80 -45.01 60.89
C THR A 363 -18.27 -45.08 61.26
N LEU A 364 -19.16 -44.52 60.43
CA LEU A 364 -20.61 -44.62 60.65
C LEU A 364 -21.10 -46.09 60.57
N LEU A 365 -20.59 -46.84 59.57
CA LEU A 365 -20.91 -48.23 59.40
C LEU A 365 -20.43 -49.10 60.63
N ALA A 366 -19.22 -48.79 61.10
CA ALA A 366 -18.69 -49.45 62.30
C ALA A 366 -19.56 -49.11 63.54
N ALA A 367 -19.96 -47.87 63.74
CA ALA A 367 -20.85 -47.48 64.83
C ALA A 367 -22.27 -48.08 64.68
N ALA A 368 -22.82 -48.13 63.46
CA ALA A 368 -24.11 -48.74 63.18
C ALA A 368 -24.08 -50.30 63.48
N ASN A 369 -22.98 -50.93 63.15
CA ASN A 369 -22.80 -52.35 63.44
C ASN A 369 -22.64 -52.67 64.97
N GLN A 370 -22.15 -51.70 65.77
CA GLN A 370 -22.04 -51.83 67.22
C GLN A 370 -23.37 -51.58 67.95
N SER A 371 -24.28 -50.83 67.39
CA SER A 371 -25.56 -50.45 67.99
C SER A 371 -26.43 -51.63 68.37
N PRO A 372 -26.59 -52.66 67.54
CA PRO A 372 -27.33 -53.88 67.91
C PRO A 372 -26.73 -54.69 69.11
N SER A 373 -25.39 -54.68 69.18
CA SER A 373 -24.70 -55.42 70.28
C SER A 373 -24.87 -54.70 71.63
N ILE A 374 -24.92 -53.38 71.63
CA ILE A 374 -25.19 -52.59 72.83
C ILE A 374 -26.66 -52.78 73.26
N ALA A 375 -27.59 -52.82 72.32
CA ALA A 375 -28.99 -53.11 72.61
C ALA A 375 -29.21 -54.51 73.21
N LEU A 376 -28.42 -55.51 72.75
CA LEU A 376 -28.46 -56.89 73.30
C LEU A 376 -27.88 -56.95 74.68
N GLN A 377 -26.96 -56.07 75.06
CA GLN A 377 -26.38 -56.00 76.43
C GLN A 377 -27.27 -55.30 77.44
N LEU A 378 -28.26 -54.59 77.00
CA LEU A 378 -29.24 -53.84 77.84
C LEU A 378 -30.53 -54.65 78.07
N LEU A 379 -30.72 -55.77 77.43
CA LEU A 379 -31.79 -56.76 77.64
C LEU A 379 -31.32 -57.87 78.52
#